data_13555b455ff7e05e0b88a694979bb5fc
#
_entry.id   13555b455ff7e05e0b88a694979bb5fc
#
_cell.length_a   1.000
_cell.length_b   1.000
_cell.length_c   1.000
_cell.angle_alpha   90.00
_cell.angle_beta   90.00
_cell.angle_gamma   90.00
#
_symmetry.space_group_name_H-M   'P 1'
#
loop_
_entity.id
_entity.type
_entity.pdbx_description
1 polymer ?
#
loop_
_entity_poly.entity_id
_entity_poly.type
_entity_poly.pdbx_seq_one_letter_code
_entity_poly.pdbx_strand_id
1 'polypeptide(L)'
;MWPRPSPSSALRYNCAMKAGHLEFDPETLRHFCEKWGVAELAVFGSVLRDDFRPDSDIDFLVTWAPGVQRTWRDIWAMKQELETLYAREVGLAQRQVVEADQNEFRRAAILNSARTLIAAA
;
A
#
# COMPACT_ATOMS: atom_id res chain seq x y z
N MET A 1 -7.01 6.72 -15.70
CA MET A 1 -6.83 7.90 -14.82
C MET A 1 -7.41 7.59 -13.45
N TRP A 2 -6.72 7.96 -12.42
CA TRP A 2 -7.20 7.78 -11.04
C TRP A 2 -8.39 8.70 -10.77
N PRO A 3 -9.53 8.20 -10.28
CA PRO A 3 -10.67 9.06 -9.98
C PRO A 3 -10.36 9.98 -8.80
N ARG A 4 -10.78 11.23 -8.90
CA ARG A 4 -10.59 12.17 -7.80
C ARG A 4 -11.66 11.93 -6.73
N PRO A 5 -11.30 12.00 -5.45
CA PRO A 5 -12.29 11.86 -4.40
C PRO A 5 -13.23 13.07 -4.41
N SER A 6 -14.49 12.84 -4.04
CA SER A 6 -15.44 13.91 -3.80
C SER A 6 -15.03 14.72 -2.56
N PRO A 7 -15.57 15.92 -2.34
CA PRO A 7 -15.27 16.68 -1.11
C PRO A 7 -15.56 15.90 0.17
N SER A 8 -16.62 15.09 0.19
CA SER A 8 -16.92 14.26 1.35
C SER A 8 -15.91 13.14 1.53
N SER A 9 -15.38 12.60 0.43
CA SER A 9 -14.30 11.60 0.50
C SER A 9 -13.01 12.24 1.00
N ALA A 10 -12.72 13.48 0.59
CA ALA A 10 -11.55 14.20 1.06
C ALA A 10 -11.59 14.40 2.57
N LEU A 11 -12.78 14.65 3.14
CA LEU A 11 -12.93 14.79 4.58
C LEU A 11 -12.57 13.52 5.36
N ARG A 12 -12.73 12.35 4.76
CA ARG A 12 -12.36 11.08 5.39
C ARG A 12 -10.86 10.94 5.58
N TYR A 13 -10.07 11.67 4.79
CA TYR A 13 -8.62 11.56 4.79
C TYR A 13 -7.96 12.74 5.50
N ASN A 14 -8.71 13.56 6.23
CA ASN A 14 -8.15 14.69 6.95
C ASN A 14 -7.41 14.29 8.22
N CYS A 15 -7.64 13.10 8.72
CA CYS A 15 -6.97 12.58 9.91
C CYS A 15 -5.92 11.55 9.49
N ALA A 16 -4.76 11.58 10.14
CA ALA A 16 -3.76 10.55 9.93
C ALA A 16 -4.34 9.17 10.22
N MET A 17 -4.06 8.21 9.35
CA MET A 17 -4.50 6.84 9.51
C MET A 17 -3.45 6.04 10.25
N LYS A 18 -3.91 5.22 11.19
CA LYS A 18 -3.03 4.34 11.94
C LYS A 18 -3.32 2.91 11.54
N ALA A 19 -2.32 2.21 11.04
CA ALA A 19 -2.39 0.79 10.76
C ALA A 19 -1.34 0.09 11.62
N GLY A 20 -1.80 -0.69 12.58
CA GLY A 20 -0.90 -1.33 13.54
C GLY A 20 -0.15 -0.28 14.33
N HIS A 21 1.17 -0.26 14.21
CA HIS A 21 2.05 0.59 15.01
C HIS A 21 2.56 1.82 14.26
N LEU A 22 2.05 2.08 13.06
CA LEU A 22 2.54 3.17 12.22
C LEU A 22 1.39 4.04 11.76
N GLU A 23 1.63 5.35 11.76
CA GLU A 23 0.67 6.31 11.23
C GLU A 23 1.02 6.62 9.77
N PHE A 24 -0.01 6.75 8.95
CA PHE A 24 0.11 7.07 7.53
C PHE A 24 -0.66 8.34 7.23
N ASP A 25 -0.05 9.21 6.40
CA ASP A 25 -0.72 10.42 5.91
C ASP A 25 -1.56 10.04 4.68
N PRO A 26 -2.89 10.10 4.77
CA PRO A 26 -3.74 9.70 3.64
C PRO A 26 -3.53 10.56 2.40
N GLU A 27 -3.28 11.85 2.55
CA GLU A 27 -3.06 12.73 1.40
C GLU A 27 -1.79 12.34 0.63
N THR A 28 -0.70 12.08 1.36
CA THR A 28 0.55 11.66 0.74
C THR A 28 0.37 10.36 -0.03
N LEU A 29 -0.33 9.40 0.57
CA LEU A 29 -0.58 8.10 -0.06
C LEU A 29 -1.54 8.22 -1.24
N ARG A 30 -2.54 9.11 -1.14
CA ARG A 30 -3.45 9.35 -2.25
C ARG A 30 -2.70 9.89 -3.47
N HIS A 31 -1.80 10.85 -3.27
CA HIS A 31 -0.96 11.37 -4.35
C HIS A 31 -0.09 10.29 -4.96
N PHE A 32 0.50 9.43 -4.12
CA PHE A 32 1.29 8.29 -4.58
C PHE A 32 0.44 7.37 -5.47
N CYS A 33 -0.76 7.04 -5.04
CA CYS A 33 -1.66 6.17 -5.80
C CYS A 33 -2.08 6.80 -7.12
N GLU A 34 -2.40 8.09 -7.12
CA GLU A 34 -2.76 8.81 -8.35
C GLU A 34 -1.61 8.82 -9.34
N LYS A 35 -0.41 9.05 -8.85
CA LYS A 35 0.80 9.11 -9.69
C LYS A 35 1.09 7.79 -10.37
N TRP A 36 0.92 6.68 -9.64
CA TRP A 36 1.34 5.38 -10.13
C TRP A 36 0.21 4.50 -10.65
N GLY A 37 -1.03 4.97 -10.58
CA GLY A 37 -2.18 4.19 -11.05
C GLY A 37 -2.52 3.02 -10.14
N VAL A 38 -2.41 3.23 -8.84
CA VAL A 38 -2.74 2.23 -7.83
C VAL A 38 -4.20 2.40 -7.42
N ALA A 39 -5.01 1.36 -7.61
CA ALA A 39 -6.43 1.39 -7.22
C ALA A 39 -6.60 1.20 -5.71
N GLU A 40 -5.75 0.39 -5.10
CA GLU A 40 -5.82 0.14 -3.67
C GLU A 40 -4.42 -0.05 -3.12
N LEU A 41 -4.15 0.57 -1.98
CA LEU A 41 -2.89 0.42 -1.25
C LEU A 41 -3.20 -0.07 0.14
N ALA A 42 -2.59 -1.19 0.51
CA ALA A 42 -2.76 -1.81 1.81
C ALA A 42 -1.40 -2.11 2.43
N VAL A 43 -1.38 -2.38 3.73
CA VAL A 43 -0.19 -2.87 4.43
C VAL A 43 -0.48 -4.23 5.03
N PHE A 44 0.56 -5.03 5.16
CA PHE A 44 0.49 -6.34 5.79
C PHE A 44 1.79 -6.63 6.52
N GLY A 45 1.86 -7.77 7.18
CA GLY A 45 3.10 -8.24 7.79
C GLY A 45 3.42 -7.56 9.12
N SER A 46 4.71 -7.28 9.34
CA SER A 46 5.22 -6.90 10.65
C SER A 46 4.63 -5.61 11.21
N VAL A 47 4.25 -4.64 10.36
CA VAL A 47 3.66 -3.39 10.83
C VAL A 47 2.36 -3.62 11.62
N LEU A 48 1.67 -4.73 11.36
CA LEU A 48 0.42 -5.09 12.02
C LEU A 48 0.63 -6.01 13.23
N ARG A 49 1.88 -6.41 13.51
CA ARG A 49 2.20 -7.32 14.60
C ARG A 49 2.79 -6.57 15.78
N ASP A 50 2.69 -7.16 16.96
CA ASP A 50 3.19 -6.55 18.19
C ASP A 50 4.71 -6.49 18.27
N ASP A 51 5.41 -7.28 17.44
CA ASP A 51 6.87 -7.29 17.41
C ASP A 51 7.47 -6.27 16.44
N PHE A 52 6.66 -5.35 15.92
CA PHE A 52 7.12 -4.31 15.01
C PHE A 52 8.12 -3.38 15.72
N ARG A 53 9.26 -3.15 15.09
CA ARG A 53 10.34 -2.34 15.64
C ARG A 53 10.62 -1.15 14.73
N PRO A 54 11.34 -0.11 15.23
CA PRO A 54 11.69 1.04 14.40
C PRO A 54 12.49 0.69 13.14
N ASP A 55 13.22 -0.43 13.14
CA ASP A 55 13.98 -0.91 11.99
C ASP A 55 13.24 -1.97 11.16
N SER A 56 12.01 -2.28 11.52
CA SER A 56 11.21 -3.25 10.76
C SER A 56 10.78 -2.67 9.42
N ASP A 57 10.72 -3.55 8.39
CA ASP A 57 10.25 -3.18 7.06
C ASP A 57 8.75 -2.92 7.07
N ILE A 58 8.31 -2.04 6.17
CA ILE A 58 6.88 -1.88 5.90
C ILE A 58 6.56 -2.68 4.64
N ASP A 59 5.59 -3.57 4.72
CA ASP A 59 5.16 -4.36 3.57
C ASP A 59 3.86 -3.78 3.01
N PHE A 60 3.94 -3.23 1.79
CA PHE A 60 2.78 -2.69 1.08
C PHE A 60 2.25 -3.68 0.08
N LEU A 61 0.94 -3.71 -0.06
CA LEU A 61 0.24 -4.50 -1.07
C LEU A 61 -0.47 -3.54 -2.01
N VAL A 62 -0.08 -3.55 -3.29
CA VAL A 62 -0.69 -2.67 -4.30
C VAL A 62 -1.63 -3.46 -5.19
N THR A 63 -2.78 -2.85 -5.50
CA THR A 63 -3.71 -3.32 -6.51
C THR A 63 -3.73 -2.29 -7.62
N TRP A 64 -3.45 -2.71 -8.85
CA TRP A 64 -3.40 -1.80 -9.98
C TRP A 64 -4.80 -1.37 -10.42
N ALA A 65 -4.93 -0.13 -10.87
CA ALA A 65 -6.14 0.31 -11.53
C ALA A 65 -6.31 -0.45 -12.86
N PRO A 66 -7.56 -0.59 -13.35
CA PRO A 66 -7.78 -1.29 -14.61
C PRO A 66 -6.95 -0.71 -15.75
N GLY A 67 -6.30 -1.56 -16.51
CA GLY A 67 -5.48 -1.17 -17.67
C GLY A 67 -4.08 -0.69 -17.33
N VAL A 68 -3.73 -0.56 -16.05
CA VAL A 68 -2.39 -0.13 -15.66
C VAL A 68 -1.43 -1.30 -15.72
N GLN A 69 -0.31 -1.09 -16.39
CA GLN A 69 0.79 -2.05 -16.44
C GLN A 69 2.05 -1.34 -16.00
N ARG A 70 2.81 -1.96 -15.11
CA ARG A 70 4.03 -1.38 -14.59
C ARG A 70 5.22 -2.29 -14.82
N THR A 71 6.34 -1.70 -15.22
CA THR A 71 7.60 -2.43 -15.38
C THR A 71 8.28 -2.58 -14.02
N TRP A 72 9.31 -3.43 -13.95
CA TRP A 72 10.08 -3.58 -12.74
C TRP A 72 10.79 -2.26 -12.35
N ARG A 73 11.10 -1.40 -13.33
CA ARG A 73 11.67 -0.07 -13.06
C ARG A 73 10.69 0.82 -12.31
N ASP A 74 9.43 0.78 -12.71
CA ASP A 74 8.37 1.51 -12.01
C ASP A 74 8.21 1.01 -10.59
N ILE A 75 8.19 -0.31 -10.40
CA ILE A 75 8.10 -0.92 -9.07
C ILE A 75 9.27 -0.48 -8.20
N TRP A 76 10.48 -0.48 -8.76
CA TRP A 76 11.66 -0.02 -8.05
C TRP A 76 11.53 1.45 -7.62
N ALA A 77 11.08 2.31 -8.53
CA ALA A 77 10.91 3.73 -8.25
C ALA A 77 9.84 3.96 -7.17
N MET A 78 8.75 3.22 -7.22
CA MET A 78 7.70 3.27 -6.20
C MET A 78 8.23 2.87 -4.83
N LYS A 79 9.01 1.80 -4.80
CA LYS A 79 9.64 1.31 -3.57
C LYS A 79 10.56 2.39 -2.97
N GLN A 80 11.40 3.01 -3.80
CA GLN A 80 12.30 4.06 -3.36
C GLN A 80 11.55 5.28 -2.83
N GLU A 81 10.47 5.64 -3.49
CA GLU A 81 9.64 6.76 -3.04
C GLU A 81 9.05 6.50 -1.65
N LEU A 82 8.51 5.30 -1.43
CA LEU A 82 7.96 4.93 -0.13
C LEU A 82 9.05 4.83 0.94
N GLU A 83 10.22 4.34 0.59
CA GLU A 83 11.34 4.27 1.54
C GLU A 83 11.79 5.67 1.97
N THR A 84 11.77 6.63 1.05
CA THR A 84 12.08 8.02 1.37
C THR A 84 11.02 8.63 2.29
N LEU A 85 9.75 8.35 2.02
CA LEU A 85 8.66 8.91 2.81
C LEU A 85 8.67 8.40 4.27
N TYR A 86 9.02 7.15 4.48
CA TYR A 86 8.93 6.53 5.80
C TYR A 86 10.28 6.29 6.45
N ALA A 87 11.37 6.61 5.77
CA ALA A 87 12.75 6.47 6.26
C ALA A 87 13.04 5.04 6.77
N ARG A 88 12.55 4.03 6.06
CA ARG A 88 12.79 2.62 6.36
C ARG A 88 12.62 1.78 5.11
N GLU A 89 13.08 0.54 5.16
CA GLU A 89 12.92 -0.37 4.03
C GLU A 89 11.46 -0.69 3.81
N VAL A 90 11.10 -0.87 2.53
CA VAL A 90 9.73 -1.13 2.10
C VAL A 90 9.73 -2.35 1.20
N GLY A 91 8.83 -3.29 1.50
CA GLY A 91 8.47 -4.37 0.60
C GLY A 91 7.26 -3.94 -0.22
N LEU A 92 7.24 -4.29 -1.49
CA LEU A 92 6.12 -3.93 -2.37
C LEU A 92 5.62 -5.19 -3.07
N ALA A 93 4.47 -5.67 -2.64
CA ALA A 93 3.82 -6.83 -3.24
C ALA A 93 2.67 -6.36 -4.13
N GLN A 94 2.47 -7.06 -5.24
CA GLN A 94 1.37 -6.79 -6.16
C GLN A 94 0.27 -7.80 -5.91
N ARG A 95 -0.96 -7.32 -5.69
CA ARG A 95 -2.09 -8.21 -5.37
C ARG A 95 -2.29 -9.27 -6.45
N GLN A 96 -2.17 -8.89 -7.73
CA GLN A 96 -2.35 -9.82 -8.83
C GLN A 96 -1.33 -10.96 -8.79
N VAL A 97 -0.10 -10.66 -8.37
CA VAL A 97 0.95 -11.67 -8.22
C VAL A 97 0.68 -12.56 -6.99
N VAL A 98 0.25 -11.95 -5.89
CA VAL A 98 -0.05 -12.69 -4.66
C VAL A 98 -1.23 -13.65 -4.90
N GLU A 99 -2.26 -13.19 -5.60
CA GLU A 99 -3.43 -14.02 -5.89
C GLU A 99 -3.08 -15.21 -6.78
N ALA A 100 -2.04 -15.09 -7.59
CA ALA A 100 -1.55 -16.18 -8.43
C ALA A 100 -0.55 -17.10 -7.74
N ASP A 101 -0.19 -16.82 -6.49
CA ASP A 101 0.77 -17.62 -5.75
C ASP A 101 0.18 -19.00 -5.46
N GLN A 102 0.91 -20.04 -5.81
CA GLN A 102 0.49 -21.42 -5.62
C GLN A 102 0.57 -21.88 -4.16
N ASN A 103 1.32 -21.17 -3.34
CA ASN A 103 1.40 -21.45 -1.90
C ASN A 103 0.16 -20.84 -1.22
N GLU A 104 -0.80 -21.71 -0.90
CA GLU A 104 -2.06 -21.28 -0.29
C GLU A 104 -1.87 -20.61 1.06
N PHE A 105 -0.91 -21.08 1.85
CA PHE A 105 -0.67 -20.52 3.18
C PHE A 105 -0.11 -19.10 3.08
N ARG A 106 0.84 -18.87 2.17
CA ARG A 106 1.43 -17.54 1.98
C ARG A 106 0.40 -16.58 1.41
N ARG A 107 -0.35 -17.02 0.40
CA ARG A 107 -1.42 -16.21 -0.20
C ARG A 107 -2.44 -15.79 0.84
N ALA A 108 -2.95 -16.74 1.63
CA ALA A 108 -3.94 -16.47 2.66
C ALA A 108 -3.37 -15.57 3.75
N ALA A 109 -2.12 -15.79 4.16
CA ALA A 109 -1.49 -14.98 5.20
C ALA A 109 -1.40 -13.51 4.78
N ILE A 110 -1.05 -13.25 3.52
CA ILE A 110 -0.96 -11.88 3.01
C ILE A 110 -2.35 -11.27 2.83
N LEU A 111 -3.23 -11.93 2.10
CA LEU A 111 -4.53 -11.37 1.74
C LEU A 111 -5.46 -11.20 2.94
N ASN A 112 -5.43 -12.12 3.90
CA ASN A 112 -6.29 -12.06 5.07
C ASN A 112 -5.80 -11.06 6.12
N SER A 113 -4.50 -10.78 6.16
CA SER A 113 -3.93 -9.84 7.13
C SER A 113 -3.82 -8.43 6.58
N ALA A 114 -3.93 -8.24 5.26
CA ALA A 114 -3.77 -6.94 4.65
C ALA A 114 -4.83 -5.95 5.13
N ARG A 115 -4.38 -4.74 5.44
CA ARG A 115 -5.26 -3.66 5.92
C ARG A 115 -5.18 -2.51 4.93
N THR A 116 -6.31 -2.18 4.32
CA THR A 116 -6.38 -1.14 3.30
C THR A 116 -6.16 0.24 3.90
N LEU A 117 -5.27 1.02 3.29
CA LEU A 117 -5.01 2.41 3.65
C LEU A 117 -5.76 3.35 2.74
N ILE A 118 -5.66 3.13 1.42
CA ILE A 118 -6.28 3.97 0.40
C ILE A 118 -6.93 3.05 -0.63
N ALA A 119 -8.14 3.40 -1.05
CA ALA A 119 -8.83 2.71 -2.13
C ALA A 119 -9.51 3.74 -3.03
N ALA A 120 -9.54 3.45 -4.32
CA ALA A 120 -10.27 4.27 -5.28
C ALA A 120 -11.77 4.18 -5.01
N ALA A 121 -12.43 5.31 -5.06
CA ALA A 121 -13.86 5.39 -4.84
C ALA A 121 -14.64 4.74 -6.00
#